data_cf442d528fe30189e7d37e55916d5233
#
_entry.id   cf442d528fe30189e7d37e55916d5233
#
_cell.length_a   1.000
_cell.length_b   1.000
_cell.length_c   1.000
_cell.angle_alpha   90.00
_cell.angle_beta   90.00
_cell.angle_gamma   90.00
#
_symmetry.space_group_name_H-M   'P 1'
#
loop_
_entity.id
_entity.type
_entity.pdbx_description
1 polymer ?
#
loop_
_entity_poly.entity_id
_entity_poly.type
_entity_poly.pdbx_seq_one_letter_code
_entity_poly.pdbx_strand_id
1 'polypeptide(L)'
;HGTNRRQRQMCIRDRTRTGRAFTGDKSSDFLFRCLYKTKISNHPYSINLKDGLKLKSTYITNILKCVPPGDKPTAEELNNCSGYFNSEVSNLKSLKTIVTLGKVAFDNCIKFYQKNYNFSERLKFIHGKIHLLPNDIKLISCYHPSPRNVNTKLISEKMMIVLFKKAKKIAAI
;
A
#
# COMPACT_ATOMS: atom_id res chain seq x y z
N HIS A 1 -11.41 -13.41 -16.90
CA HIS A 1 -11.59 -11.97 -16.61
C HIS A 1 -12.34 -11.66 -15.29
N GLY A 2 -13.02 -12.63 -14.65
CA GLY A 2 -13.85 -12.40 -13.46
C GLY A 2 -13.11 -12.27 -12.12
N THR A 3 -11.94 -12.88 -11.96
CA THR A 3 -11.24 -12.97 -10.69
C THR A 3 -10.59 -11.67 -10.21
N ASN A 4 -10.21 -10.79 -11.16
CA ASN A 4 -9.54 -9.52 -10.81
C ASN A 4 -10.52 -8.46 -10.26
N ARG A 5 -11.80 -8.54 -10.64
CA ARG A 5 -12.84 -7.60 -10.17
C ARG A 5 -13.24 -7.88 -8.73
N ARG A 6 -13.48 -9.15 -8.38
CA ARG A 6 -13.90 -9.54 -7.01
C ARG A 6 -12.84 -9.22 -5.94
N GLN A 7 -11.55 -9.27 -6.27
CA GLN A 7 -10.48 -9.06 -5.32
C GLN A 7 -10.26 -7.59 -4.96
N ARG A 8 -10.43 -6.65 -5.91
CA ARG A 8 -10.33 -5.21 -5.62
C ARG A 8 -11.50 -4.72 -4.75
N GLN A 9 -12.70 -5.26 -4.97
CA GLN A 9 -13.85 -4.99 -4.11
C GLN A 9 -13.64 -5.51 -2.68
N MET A 10 -12.98 -6.65 -2.51
CA MET A 10 -12.74 -7.23 -1.18
C MET A 10 -11.91 -6.31 -0.29
N CYS A 11 -10.78 -5.76 -0.76
CA CYS A 11 -9.91 -4.92 0.08
C CYS A 11 -10.61 -3.66 0.61
N ILE A 12 -11.53 -3.07 -0.17
CA ILE A 12 -12.25 -1.85 0.24
C ILE A 12 -13.49 -2.20 1.08
N ARG A 13 -14.25 -3.23 0.69
CA ARG A 13 -15.36 -3.78 1.49
C ARG A 13 -14.89 -4.27 2.85
N ASP A 14 -13.72 -4.89 2.90
CA ASP A 14 -13.14 -5.37 4.15
C ASP A 14 -12.81 -4.22 5.10
N ARG A 15 -12.37 -3.05 4.60
CA ARG A 15 -12.21 -1.86 5.44
C ARG A 15 -13.55 -1.41 6.04
N THR A 16 -14.63 -1.40 5.26
CA THR A 16 -15.98 -1.05 5.74
C THR A 16 -16.47 -2.06 6.77
N ARG A 17 -16.19 -3.34 6.56
CA ARG A 17 -16.60 -4.44 7.45
C ARG A 17 -15.73 -4.55 8.71
N THR A 18 -14.42 -4.34 8.58
CA THR A 18 -13.45 -4.57 9.66
C THR A 18 -12.93 -3.30 10.31
N GLY A 19 -13.21 -2.14 9.71
CA GLY A 19 -12.67 -0.84 10.15
C GLY A 19 -11.19 -0.62 9.84
N ARG A 20 -10.48 -1.62 9.28
CA ARG A 20 -9.05 -1.58 9.01
C ARG A 20 -8.74 -1.87 7.54
N ALA A 21 -7.82 -1.09 6.95
CA ALA A 21 -7.32 -1.34 5.61
C ALA A 21 -6.55 -2.68 5.53
N PHE A 22 -6.66 -3.38 4.41
CA PHE A 22 -6.00 -4.67 4.20
C PHE A 22 -6.32 -5.70 5.29
N THR A 23 -7.59 -6.01 5.50
CA THR A 23 -8.01 -6.95 6.54
C THR A 23 -9.10 -7.88 6.02
N GLY A 24 -8.90 -9.20 6.15
CA GLY A 24 -9.93 -10.21 5.87
C GLY A 24 -9.95 -10.74 4.44
N ASP A 25 -8.88 -10.57 3.66
CA ASP A 25 -8.71 -11.17 2.34
C ASP A 25 -7.36 -11.88 2.19
N LYS A 26 -7.22 -12.71 1.15
CA LYS A 26 -5.97 -13.45 0.88
C LYS A 26 -4.76 -12.55 0.61
N SER A 27 -4.97 -11.31 0.13
CA SER A 27 -3.90 -10.34 -0.07
C SER A 27 -3.40 -9.82 1.26
N SER A 28 -4.31 -9.59 2.21
CA SER A 28 -3.97 -9.19 3.57
C SER A 28 -3.22 -10.28 4.31
N ASP A 29 -3.67 -11.53 4.21
CA ASP A 29 -2.99 -12.67 4.83
C ASP A 29 -1.53 -12.78 4.35
N PHE A 30 -1.31 -12.62 3.06
CA PHE A 30 0.04 -12.62 2.50
C PHE A 30 0.87 -11.43 3.00
N LEU A 31 0.29 -10.22 3.00
CA LEU A 31 0.94 -9.00 3.45
C LEU A 31 1.35 -9.11 4.92
N PHE A 32 0.41 -9.48 5.81
CA PHE A 32 0.67 -9.52 7.25
C PHE A 32 1.66 -10.62 7.64
N ARG A 33 1.69 -11.77 6.96
CA ARG A 33 2.77 -12.75 7.13
C ARG A 33 4.15 -12.15 6.82
N CYS A 34 4.27 -11.38 5.74
CA CYS A 34 5.53 -10.71 5.39
C CYS A 34 5.91 -9.62 6.41
N LEU A 35 4.95 -8.83 6.88
CA LEU A 35 5.15 -7.80 7.90
C LEU A 35 5.60 -8.42 9.23
N TYR A 36 4.99 -9.53 9.63
CA TYR A 36 5.37 -10.28 10.83
C TYR A 36 6.80 -10.83 10.75
N LYS A 37 7.15 -11.50 9.66
CA LYS A 37 8.51 -12.02 9.41
C LYS A 37 9.58 -10.93 9.37
N THR A 38 9.19 -9.69 9.09
CA THR A 38 10.08 -8.53 9.14
C THR A 38 10.01 -7.75 10.44
N LYS A 39 9.26 -8.22 11.43
CA LYS A 39 9.05 -7.58 12.74
C LYS A 39 8.46 -6.15 12.61
N ILE A 40 7.65 -5.93 11.59
CA ILE A 40 6.84 -4.71 11.43
C ILE A 40 5.50 -4.86 12.14
N SER A 41 4.88 -6.05 12.06
CA SER A 41 3.67 -6.37 12.83
C SER A 41 3.97 -7.37 13.95
N ASN A 42 3.17 -7.33 15.01
CA ASN A 42 3.24 -8.28 16.13
C ASN A 42 2.46 -9.58 15.87
N HIS A 43 1.60 -9.60 14.83
CA HIS A 43 0.83 -10.77 14.40
C HIS A 43 1.01 -11.03 12.90
N PRO A 44 0.94 -12.30 12.46
CA PRO A 44 1.00 -12.66 11.05
C PRO A 44 -0.35 -12.53 10.32
N TYR A 45 -1.37 -11.97 10.97
CA TYR A 45 -2.73 -11.81 10.46
C TYR A 45 -3.34 -10.48 10.88
N SER A 46 -4.41 -10.09 10.21
CA SER A 46 -5.28 -8.96 10.56
C SER A 46 -6.74 -9.41 10.36
N ILE A 47 -7.53 -9.41 11.42
CA ILE A 47 -8.90 -9.92 11.41
C ILE A 47 -9.92 -8.79 11.60
N ASN A 48 -9.72 -7.93 12.61
CA ASN A 48 -10.60 -6.81 12.94
C ASN A 48 -9.87 -5.79 13.83
N LEU A 49 -10.57 -4.73 14.24
CA LEU A 49 -9.97 -3.69 15.11
C LEU A 49 -9.60 -4.16 16.52
N LYS A 50 -10.18 -5.27 16.98
CA LYS A 50 -9.97 -5.78 18.35
C LYS A 50 -8.97 -6.95 18.42
N ASP A 51 -8.30 -7.30 17.31
CA ASP A 51 -7.39 -8.44 17.24
C ASP A 51 -6.01 -8.22 17.88
N GLY A 52 -5.78 -7.06 18.47
CA GLY A 52 -4.51 -6.73 19.14
C GLY A 52 -3.34 -6.45 18.17
N LEU A 53 -3.59 -6.35 16.86
CA LEU A 53 -2.57 -6.04 15.88
C LEU A 53 -1.94 -4.66 16.16
N LYS A 54 -0.62 -4.65 16.24
CA LYS A 54 0.20 -3.42 16.35
C LYS A 54 1.23 -3.40 15.23
N LEU A 55 1.39 -2.24 14.62
CA LEU A 55 2.41 -1.98 13.60
C LEU A 55 3.50 -1.08 14.20
N LYS A 56 4.75 -1.49 14.05
CA LYS A 56 5.89 -0.70 14.53
C LYS A 56 6.22 0.39 13.50
N SER A 57 6.10 1.66 13.91
CA SER A 57 6.48 2.83 13.10
C SER A 57 5.98 2.77 11.64
N THR A 58 4.80 2.19 11.43
CA THR A 58 4.25 1.94 10.11
C THR A 58 2.76 2.27 10.09
N TYR A 59 2.34 2.98 9.05
CA TYR A 59 0.95 3.30 8.77
C TYR A 59 0.54 2.65 7.44
N ILE A 60 -0.61 1.99 7.41
CA ILE A 60 -1.14 1.36 6.20
C ILE A 60 -2.43 2.06 5.80
N THR A 61 -2.50 2.48 4.56
CA THR A 61 -3.68 3.14 4.01
C THR A 61 -3.97 2.70 2.58
N ASN A 62 -5.20 2.92 2.14
CA ASN A 62 -5.62 2.76 0.75
C ASN A 62 -5.74 4.12 0.06
N ILE A 63 -5.30 4.19 -1.19
CA ILE A 63 -5.49 5.40 -2.02
C ILE A 63 -6.98 5.70 -2.21
N LEU A 64 -7.79 4.67 -2.40
CA LEU A 64 -9.25 4.80 -2.45
C LEU A 64 -9.85 4.53 -1.07
N LYS A 65 -10.73 5.42 -0.63
CA LYS A 65 -11.44 5.29 0.66
C LYS A 65 -12.82 4.67 0.50
N CYS A 66 -13.38 4.70 -0.72
CA CYS A 66 -14.70 4.17 -1.06
C CYS A 66 -14.58 3.05 -2.10
N VAL A 67 -15.59 2.20 -2.18
CA VAL A 67 -15.71 1.19 -3.23
C VAL A 67 -16.17 1.87 -4.51
N PRO A 68 -15.37 1.88 -5.59
CA PRO A 68 -15.81 2.47 -6.83
C PRO A 68 -16.89 1.59 -7.48
N PRO A 69 -17.97 2.16 -8.05
CA PRO A 69 -18.91 1.41 -8.84
C PRO A 69 -18.17 0.71 -10.01
N GLY A 70 -18.42 -0.59 -10.21
CA GLY A 70 -17.86 -1.34 -11.35
C GLY A 70 -16.38 -1.69 -11.27
N ASP A 71 -15.74 -1.68 -10.10
CA ASP A 71 -14.37 -2.20 -9.84
C ASP A 71 -13.18 -1.43 -10.46
N LYS A 72 -13.44 -0.41 -11.26
CA LYS A 72 -12.39 0.47 -11.79
C LYS A 72 -12.65 1.88 -11.30
N PRO A 73 -11.76 2.45 -10.48
CA PRO A 73 -11.92 3.84 -10.09
C PRO A 73 -11.81 4.74 -11.31
N THR A 74 -12.73 5.69 -11.41
CA THR A 74 -12.63 6.79 -12.36
C THR A 74 -11.56 7.78 -11.90
N ALA A 75 -11.12 8.64 -12.81
CA ALA A 75 -10.20 9.73 -12.46
C ALA A 75 -10.82 10.69 -11.42
N GLU A 76 -12.13 10.89 -11.50
CA GLU A 76 -12.88 11.73 -10.56
C GLU A 76 -12.90 11.11 -9.15
N GLU A 77 -13.21 9.82 -9.02
CA GLU A 77 -13.18 9.11 -7.73
C GLU A 77 -11.79 9.13 -7.08
N LEU A 78 -10.73 8.97 -7.89
CA LEU A 78 -9.36 9.09 -7.42
C LEU A 78 -9.05 10.52 -6.95
N ASN A 79 -9.52 11.54 -7.66
CA ASN A 79 -9.37 12.94 -7.26
C ASN A 79 -10.12 13.24 -5.95
N ASN A 80 -11.37 12.80 -5.83
CA ASN A 80 -12.17 13.01 -4.64
C ASN A 80 -11.56 12.33 -3.40
N CYS A 81 -10.92 11.15 -3.58
CA CYS A 81 -10.22 10.47 -2.51
C CYS A 81 -8.82 11.06 -2.20
N SER A 82 -8.26 11.87 -3.09
CA SER A 82 -6.90 12.41 -2.93
C SER A 82 -6.73 13.29 -1.69
N GLY A 83 -7.78 14.03 -1.30
CA GLY A 83 -7.77 14.88 -0.09
C GLY A 83 -7.48 14.10 1.19
N TYR A 84 -7.98 12.88 1.31
CA TYR A 84 -7.69 12.02 2.47
C TYR A 84 -6.22 11.59 2.51
N PHE A 85 -5.65 11.22 1.36
CA PHE A 85 -4.24 10.86 1.28
C PHE A 85 -3.33 12.05 1.60
N ASN A 86 -3.69 13.26 1.13
CA ASN A 86 -3.00 14.50 1.46
C ASN A 86 -2.97 14.72 2.98
N SER A 87 -4.13 14.65 3.64
CA SER A 87 -4.24 14.81 5.08
C SER A 87 -3.43 13.75 5.85
N GLU A 88 -3.49 12.49 5.42
CA GLU A 88 -2.73 11.40 6.05
C GLU A 88 -1.21 11.64 5.94
N VAL A 89 -0.69 11.98 4.76
CA VAL A 89 0.74 12.23 4.55
C VAL A 89 1.21 13.46 5.33
N SER A 90 0.41 14.53 5.35
CA SER A 90 0.76 15.76 6.09
C SER A 90 0.84 15.57 7.61
N ASN A 91 0.08 14.61 8.15
CA ASN A 91 0.12 14.26 9.57
C ASN A 91 1.29 13.32 9.94
N LEU A 92 1.91 12.67 8.96
CA LEU A 92 3.05 11.77 9.18
C LEU A 92 4.38 12.54 9.17
N LYS A 93 4.61 13.39 10.18
CA LYS A 93 5.79 14.28 10.27
C LYS A 93 7.14 13.56 10.22
N SER A 94 7.20 12.30 10.63
CA SER A 94 8.42 11.48 10.62
C SER A 94 8.49 10.51 9.44
N LEU A 95 7.72 10.77 8.37
CA LEU A 95 7.69 9.92 7.19
C LEU A 95 9.04 9.95 6.47
N LYS A 96 9.67 8.78 6.31
CA LYS A 96 10.94 8.60 5.59
C LYS A 96 10.79 7.74 4.35
N THR A 97 9.85 6.79 4.38
CA THR A 97 9.72 5.80 3.31
C THR A 97 8.25 5.50 3.03
N ILE A 98 7.90 5.49 1.77
CA ILE A 98 6.59 5.04 1.28
C ILE A 98 6.80 3.75 0.49
N VAL A 99 6.02 2.72 0.79
CA VAL A 99 5.94 1.49 -0.01
C VAL A 99 4.59 1.44 -0.69
N THR A 100 4.58 1.46 -2.02
CA THR A 100 3.33 1.37 -2.79
C THR A 100 3.09 -0.06 -3.26
N LEU A 101 1.93 -0.63 -2.90
CA LEU A 101 1.53 -1.97 -3.30
C LEU A 101 0.69 -1.92 -4.59
N GLY A 102 1.36 -2.09 -5.72
CA GLY A 102 0.78 -2.08 -7.07
C GLY A 102 0.91 -0.75 -7.80
N LYS A 103 0.73 -0.83 -9.13
CA LYS A 103 0.90 0.33 -10.03
C LYS A 103 -0.07 1.47 -9.73
N VAL A 104 -1.32 1.16 -9.40
CA VAL A 104 -2.34 2.17 -9.08
C VAL A 104 -1.91 3.01 -7.86
N ALA A 105 -1.43 2.37 -6.81
CA ALA A 105 -0.93 3.06 -5.62
C ALA A 105 0.31 3.91 -5.96
N PHE A 106 1.22 3.38 -6.78
CA PHE A 106 2.41 4.10 -7.22
C PHE A 106 2.07 5.35 -8.03
N ASP A 107 1.24 5.21 -9.06
CA ASP A 107 0.87 6.32 -9.94
C ASP A 107 0.15 7.45 -9.16
N ASN A 108 -0.73 7.08 -8.22
CA ASN A 108 -1.43 8.08 -7.40
C ASN A 108 -0.53 8.75 -6.36
N CYS A 109 0.43 8.02 -5.81
CA CYS A 109 1.46 8.60 -4.95
C CYS A 109 2.28 9.65 -5.72
N ILE A 110 2.71 9.35 -6.94
CA ILE A 110 3.45 10.29 -7.79
C ILE A 110 2.59 11.52 -8.12
N LYS A 111 1.34 11.33 -8.53
CA LYS A 111 0.41 12.44 -8.81
C LYS A 111 0.25 13.37 -7.60
N PHE A 112 0.19 12.80 -6.39
CA PHE A 112 0.16 13.59 -5.15
C PHE A 112 1.40 14.49 -5.02
N TYR A 113 2.61 13.94 -5.20
CA TYR A 113 3.84 14.72 -5.11
C TYR A 113 3.98 15.75 -6.24
N GLN A 114 3.56 15.41 -7.46
CA GLN A 114 3.51 16.35 -8.58
C GLN A 114 2.60 17.54 -8.30
N LYS A 115 1.42 17.29 -7.73
CA LYS A 115 0.43 18.33 -7.44
C LYS A 115 0.85 19.25 -6.28
N ASN A 116 1.47 18.70 -5.24
CA ASN A 116 1.66 19.44 -3.97
C ASN A 116 3.11 19.92 -3.74
N TYR A 117 4.09 19.41 -4.50
CA TYR A 117 5.51 19.68 -4.25
C TYR A 117 6.29 20.12 -5.49
N ASN A 118 5.60 20.56 -6.56
CA ASN A 118 6.22 20.93 -7.84
C ASN A 118 7.19 19.87 -8.38
N PHE A 119 6.84 18.61 -8.21
CA PHE A 119 7.64 17.46 -8.62
C PHE A 119 7.31 17.05 -10.05
N SER A 120 8.23 17.20 -10.99
CA SER A 120 7.99 16.99 -12.44
C SER A 120 8.56 15.68 -12.98
N GLU A 121 9.29 14.90 -12.15
CA GLU A 121 9.94 13.69 -12.63
C GLU A 121 8.93 12.61 -13.08
N ARG A 122 9.25 11.95 -14.19
CA ARG A 122 8.52 10.78 -14.71
C ARG A 122 9.14 9.50 -14.17
N LEU A 123 8.59 8.98 -13.10
CA LEU A 123 9.08 7.75 -12.48
C LEU A 123 8.42 6.51 -13.11
N LYS A 124 9.22 5.44 -13.30
CA LYS A 124 8.73 4.16 -13.84
C LYS A 124 8.48 3.17 -12.69
N PHE A 125 7.32 2.52 -12.73
CA PHE A 125 6.99 1.43 -11.81
C PHE A 125 7.85 0.19 -12.11
N ILE A 126 8.78 -0.13 -11.22
CA ILE A 126 9.62 -1.34 -11.27
C ILE A 126 9.67 -1.92 -9.86
N HIS A 127 9.34 -3.19 -9.68
CA HIS A 127 9.34 -3.83 -8.37
C HIS A 127 10.71 -3.69 -7.65
N GLY A 128 10.68 -3.25 -6.40
CA GLY A 128 11.86 -3.05 -5.57
C GLY A 128 12.72 -1.82 -5.90
N LYS A 129 12.36 -1.06 -6.94
CA LYS A 129 13.07 0.19 -7.27
C LYS A 129 12.75 1.25 -6.21
N ILE A 130 13.79 1.98 -5.82
CA ILE A 130 13.70 3.14 -4.94
C ILE A 130 13.75 4.40 -5.79
N HIS A 131 12.84 5.31 -5.54
CA HIS A 131 12.81 6.64 -6.12
C HIS A 131 12.93 7.67 -5.00
N LEU A 132 13.59 8.77 -5.27
CA LEU A 132 13.66 9.90 -4.38
C LEU A 132 12.46 10.82 -4.67
N LEU A 133 11.71 11.16 -3.65
CA LEU A 133 10.64 12.14 -3.69
C LEU A 133 11.07 13.43 -2.95
N PRO A 134 10.36 14.54 -3.12
CA PRO A 134 10.56 15.74 -2.30
C PRO A 134 10.61 15.43 -0.80
N ASN A 135 11.33 16.27 -0.04
CA ASN A 135 11.56 16.12 1.40
C ASN A 135 12.32 14.83 1.78
N ASP A 136 13.23 14.37 0.90
CA ASP A 136 14.07 13.17 1.09
C ASP A 136 13.30 11.86 1.32
N ILE A 137 12.02 11.83 0.98
CA ILE A 137 11.20 10.63 1.12
C ILE A 137 11.59 9.60 0.05
N LYS A 138 11.78 8.36 0.46
CA LYS A 138 12.09 7.24 -0.44
C LYS A 138 10.80 6.49 -0.79
N LEU A 139 10.45 6.48 -2.08
CA LEU A 139 9.34 5.70 -2.60
C LEU A 139 9.83 4.36 -3.13
N ILE A 140 9.31 3.26 -2.59
CA ILE A 140 9.62 1.91 -3.04
C ILE A 140 8.39 1.32 -3.72
N SER A 141 8.53 0.93 -4.98
CA SER A 141 7.46 0.28 -5.72
C SER A 141 7.46 -1.24 -5.50
N CYS A 142 6.30 -1.80 -5.17
CA CYS A 142 6.10 -3.23 -4.95
C CYS A 142 4.93 -3.73 -5.77
N TYR A 143 5.03 -4.93 -6.36
CA TYR A 143 3.86 -5.59 -6.93
C TYR A 143 2.78 -5.81 -5.87
N HIS A 144 1.52 -5.68 -6.27
CA HIS A 144 0.40 -5.92 -5.36
C HIS A 144 0.35 -7.40 -4.96
N PRO A 145 0.20 -7.74 -3.67
CA PRO A 145 0.19 -9.13 -3.19
C PRO A 145 -1.16 -9.82 -3.43
N SER A 146 -1.74 -9.63 -4.61
CA SER A 146 -2.98 -10.32 -4.99
C SER A 146 -2.72 -11.81 -5.19
N PRO A 147 -3.69 -12.68 -4.95
CA PRO A 147 -3.58 -14.11 -5.22
C PRO A 147 -3.13 -14.40 -6.66
N ARG A 148 -3.57 -13.61 -7.62
CA ARG A 148 -3.11 -13.75 -9.01
C ARG A 148 -1.60 -13.56 -9.12
N ASN A 149 -1.07 -12.46 -8.57
CA ASN A 149 0.36 -12.16 -8.67
C ASN A 149 1.21 -13.16 -7.89
N VAL A 150 0.69 -13.68 -6.78
CA VAL A 150 1.35 -14.73 -5.99
C VAL A 150 1.35 -16.05 -6.75
N ASN A 151 0.20 -16.46 -7.31
CA ASN A 151 0.08 -17.74 -8.06
C ASN A 151 0.90 -17.73 -9.36
N THR A 152 1.00 -16.58 -10.02
CA THR A 152 1.85 -16.42 -11.23
C THR A 152 3.33 -16.17 -10.89
N LYS A 153 3.70 -16.23 -9.61
CA LYS A 153 5.07 -15.97 -9.11
C LYS A 153 5.62 -14.57 -9.47
N LEU A 154 4.76 -13.64 -9.86
CA LEU A 154 5.15 -12.25 -10.09
C LEU A 154 5.65 -11.60 -8.81
N ILE A 155 5.09 -12.00 -7.66
CA ILE A 155 5.59 -11.67 -6.33
C ILE A 155 5.63 -12.92 -5.46
N SER A 156 6.72 -13.07 -4.71
CA SER A 156 6.87 -14.12 -3.71
C SER A 156 7.02 -13.52 -2.31
N GLU A 157 6.80 -14.33 -1.29
CA GLU A 157 7.02 -13.94 0.09
C GLU A 157 8.47 -13.49 0.33
N LYS A 158 9.45 -14.21 -0.24
CA LYS A 158 10.88 -13.84 -0.16
C LYS A 158 11.13 -12.45 -0.75
N MET A 159 10.57 -12.13 -1.93
CA MET A 159 10.72 -10.81 -2.57
C MET A 159 10.15 -9.71 -1.69
N MET A 160 8.95 -9.90 -1.13
CA MET A 160 8.31 -8.90 -0.27
C MET A 160 9.06 -8.71 1.05
N ILE A 161 9.55 -9.78 1.67
CA ILE A 161 10.37 -9.71 2.88
C ILE A 161 11.66 -8.92 2.64
N VAL A 162 12.37 -9.19 1.53
CA VAL A 162 13.58 -8.43 1.14
C VAL A 162 13.26 -6.94 0.99
N LEU A 163 12.14 -6.63 0.32
CA LEU A 163 11.70 -5.25 0.12
C LEU A 163 11.39 -4.56 1.46
N PHE A 164 10.65 -5.21 2.37
CA PHE A 164 10.34 -4.62 3.68
C PHE A 164 11.57 -4.47 4.57
N LYS A 165 12.52 -5.42 4.55
CA LYS A 165 13.81 -5.24 5.24
C LYS A 165 14.57 -4.02 4.70
N LYS A 166 14.55 -3.79 3.37
CA LYS A 166 15.15 -2.61 2.74
C LYS A 166 14.42 -1.32 3.18
N ALA A 167 13.09 -1.32 3.18
CA ALA A 167 12.30 -0.19 3.65
C ALA A 167 12.58 0.15 5.11
N LYS A 168 12.67 -0.86 6.00
CA LYS A 168 13.04 -0.68 7.40
C LYS A 168 14.42 -0.04 7.57
N LYS A 169 15.42 -0.54 6.84
CA LYS A 169 16.78 0.00 6.89
C LYS A 169 16.80 1.48 6.50
N ILE A 170 16.06 1.86 5.44
CA ILE A 170 15.95 3.26 5.00
C ILE A 170 15.23 4.11 6.03
N ALA A 171 14.16 3.60 6.63
CA ALA A 171 13.39 4.31 7.64
C ALA A 171 14.07 4.35 9.02
N ALA A 172 15.15 3.60 9.22
CA ALA A 172 15.87 3.45 10.51
C ALA A 172 14.97 2.94 11.66
N ILE A 173 14.19 1.84 11.41
CA ILE A 173 13.24 1.24 12.37
C ILE A 173 13.46 -0.26 12.55
#